data_d882b2a164f0936a56c95402ff19c05f
#
_entry.id   d882b2a164f0936a56c95402ff19c05f
#
_cell.length_a   1.000
_cell.length_b   1.000
_cell.length_c   1.000
_cell.angle_alpha   90.00
_cell.angle_beta   90.00
_cell.angle_gamma   90.00
#
_symmetry.space_group_name_H-M   'P 1'
#
loop_
_entity.id
_entity.type
_entity.pdbx_description
1 polymer ?
#
loop_
_entity_poly.entity_id
_entity_poly.type
_entity_poly.pdbx_seq_one_letter_code
_entity_poly.pdbx_strand_id
1 'polypeptide(L)'
;MKNVLFINSGFELGGIETFLVRAAKNLSKDVKYTLLIMSDATNKDLLDKFSIYGDVIFLSDLLLFNAGKYAILKTLLPLNRQKVRTLLSHIDIIHASCSFSLILMRKLSCILNKGILESVGVYHSREFLWGEKKRLMRKTQLSMFKKIPANNVLFMNEYTVRLYSDIFKVNYYNALPIGIDIGIYSECIPNKNSGRIVSIGRLVDFKTYNYHMIDYLSTLSSERRNMLCFEIYGDGPESVALKKLAKQRNVKVKFGGRLEYKDMPSILDGASLFIGSGTAIVEAAAAGVPCIIGIESIDEPLTYGFLTETVGLSFQEMGLNYPLKKYEMAMSEFYELSEEDYLILSDKHRRRAKDFSLDNMKSIILDYYENL
;
A
#
# COMPACT_ATOMS: atom_id res chain seq x y z
N MET A 1 -2.65 2.47 -27.20
CA MET A 1 -2.71 1.58 -26.04
C MET A 1 -1.30 1.03 -25.81
N LYS A 2 -0.72 1.24 -24.64
CA LYS A 2 0.62 0.73 -24.27
C LYS A 2 0.54 -0.71 -23.78
N ASN A 3 1.50 -1.56 -24.16
CA ASN A 3 1.58 -2.94 -23.68
C ASN A 3 2.67 -3.02 -22.59
N VAL A 4 2.27 -3.29 -21.35
CA VAL A 4 3.15 -3.27 -20.20
C VAL A 4 3.32 -4.68 -19.64
N LEU A 5 4.55 -5.17 -19.62
CA LEU A 5 4.93 -6.39 -18.90
C LEU A 5 5.26 -6.03 -17.46
N PHE A 6 4.43 -6.46 -16.53
CA PHE A 6 4.69 -6.30 -15.10
C PHE A 6 5.30 -7.60 -14.55
N ILE A 7 6.50 -7.50 -13.99
CA ILE A 7 7.21 -8.67 -13.44
C ILE A 7 7.08 -8.66 -11.92
N ASN A 8 6.45 -9.69 -11.35
CA ASN A 8 6.34 -9.85 -9.90
C ASN A 8 6.93 -11.18 -9.41
N SER A 9 7.44 -11.20 -8.17
CA SER A 9 8.09 -12.38 -7.60
C SER A 9 7.12 -13.55 -7.36
N GLY A 10 5.89 -13.26 -6.97
CA GLY A 10 4.78 -14.17 -6.78
C GLY A 10 3.47 -13.44 -7.01
N PHE A 11 2.33 -14.08 -6.73
CA PHE A 11 1.02 -13.43 -6.83
C PHE A 11 0.10 -13.93 -5.70
N GLU A 12 0.54 -13.72 -4.47
CA GLU A 12 -0.21 -14.06 -3.26
C GLU A 12 -1.05 -12.85 -2.81
N LEU A 13 -1.74 -12.95 -1.67
CA LEU A 13 -2.53 -11.84 -1.15
C LEU A 13 -1.61 -10.78 -0.54
N GLY A 14 -1.42 -9.68 -1.26
CA GLY A 14 -0.56 -8.56 -0.85
C GLY A 14 -0.98 -7.23 -1.47
N GLY A 15 -0.31 -6.14 -1.05
CA GLY A 15 -0.61 -4.78 -1.49
C GLY A 15 -0.32 -4.57 -2.98
N ILE A 16 0.79 -5.12 -3.49
CA ILE A 16 1.20 -4.99 -4.90
C ILE A 16 0.23 -5.74 -5.80
N GLU A 17 -0.15 -6.95 -5.41
CA GLU A 17 -1.06 -7.82 -6.17
C GLU A 17 -2.46 -7.19 -6.26
N THR A 18 -2.95 -6.68 -5.14
CA THR A 18 -4.24 -5.96 -5.10
C THR A 18 -4.19 -4.68 -5.94
N PHE A 19 -3.09 -3.93 -5.84
CA PHE A 19 -2.85 -2.76 -6.69
C PHE A 19 -2.88 -3.13 -8.18
N LEU A 20 -2.20 -4.20 -8.58
CA LEU A 20 -2.16 -4.64 -9.98
C LEU A 20 -3.53 -5.05 -10.52
N VAL A 21 -4.33 -5.77 -9.74
CA VAL A 21 -5.70 -6.11 -10.15
C VAL A 21 -6.53 -4.84 -10.37
N ARG A 22 -6.41 -3.86 -9.45
CA ARG A 22 -7.10 -2.57 -9.59
C ARG A 22 -6.61 -1.79 -10.79
N ALA A 23 -5.29 -1.72 -11.02
CA ALA A 23 -4.70 -1.06 -12.18
C ALA A 23 -5.14 -1.70 -13.49
N ALA A 24 -5.04 -3.04 -13.62
CA ALA A 24 -5.45 -3.75 -14.81
C ALA A 24 -6.92 -3.50 -15.14
N LYS A 25 -7.82 -3.55 -14.13
CA LYS A 25 -9.24 -3.26 -14.32
C LYS A 25 -9.48 -1.83 -14.80
N ASN A 26 -8.90 -0.83 -14.14
CA ASN A 26 -9.23 0.57 -14.38
C ASN A 26 -8.52 1.17 -15.60
N LEU A 27 -7.38 0.60 -16.02
CA LEU A 27 -6.63 1.04 -17.19
C LEU A 27 -6.85 0.15 -18.43
N SER A 28 -7.72 -0.85 -18.38
CA SER A 28 -7.91 -1.84 -19.46
C SER A 28 -8.21 -1.27 -20.86
N LYS A 29 -8.71 -0.04 -20.93
CA LYS A 29 -8.96 0.68 -22.20
C LYS A 29 -7.72 1.40 -22.74
N ASP A 30 -6.76 1.70 -21.89
CA ASP A 30 -5.60 2.56 -22.20
C ASP A 30 -4.28 1.77 -22.19
N VAL A 31 -4.19 0.76 -21.31
CA VAL A 31 -3.00 -0.06 -21.09
C VAL A 31 -3.39 -1.54 -21.12
N LYS A 32 -2.66 -2.34 -21.88
CA LYS A 32 -2.73 -3.79 -21.81
C LYS A 32 -1.62 -4.32 -20.91
N TYR A 33 -1.99 -4.93 -19.78
CA TYR A 33 -1.04 -5.55 -18.87
C TYR A 33 -0.82 -7.01 -19.21
N THR A 34 0.45 -7.42 -19.18
CA THR A 34 0.87 -8.83 -19.10
C THR A 34 1.60 -9.02 -17.77
N LEU A 35 1.13 -9.92 -16.94
CA LEU A 35 1.76 -10.24 -15.65
C LEU A 35 2.70 -11.43 -15.83
N LEU A 36 3.99 -11.23 -15.57
CA LEU A 36 4.99 -12.31 -15.50
C LEU A 36 5.27 -12.67 -14.05
N ILE A 37 4.89 -13.87 -13.65
CA ILE A 37 5.07 -14.40 -12.30
C ILE A 37 6.32 -15.25 -12.25
N MET A 38 7.24 -14.92 -11.31
CA MET A 38 8.55 -15.60 -11.21
C MET A 38 8.49 -16.91 -10.42
N SER A 39 7.60 -17.04 -9.44
CA SER A 39 7.41 -18.24 -8.60
C SER A 39 6.06 -18.90 -8.87
N ASP A 40 5.87 -20.10 -8.28
CA ASP A 40 4.59 -20.82 -8.39
C ASP A 40 3.62 -20.44 -7.26
N ALA A 41 4.01 -19.49 -6.37
CA ALA A 41 3.18 -19.02 -5.27
C ALA A 41 2.13 -18.02 -5.79
N THR A 42 0.87 -18.45 -5.85
CA THR A 42 -0.24 -17.64 -6.38
C THR A 42 -1.49 -17.78 -5.53
N ASN A 43 -2.24 -16.68 -5.42
CA ASN A 43 -3.61 -16.69 -4.92
C ASN A 43 -4.55 -16.79 -6.14
N LYS A 44 -5.31 -17.86 -6.21
CA LYS A 44 -6.17 -18.18 -7.37
C LYS A 44 -7.21 -17.08 -7.61
N ASP A 45 -7.88 -16.61 -6.57
CA ASP A 45 -8.95 -15.61 -6.70
C ASP A 45 -8.43 -14.27 -7.25
N LEU A 46 -7.22 -13.85 -6.84
CA LEU A 46 -6.60 -12.65 -7.36
C LEU A 46 -6.13 -12.83 -8.81
N LEU A 47 -5.60 -14.00 -9.11
CA LEU A 47 -5.14 -14.33 -10.45
C LEU A 47 -6.31 -14.38 -11.44
N ASP A 48 -7.42 -15.01 -11.06
CA ASP A 48 -8.65 -15.07 -11.87
C ASP A 48 -9.20 -13.64 -12.11
N LYS A 49 -9.20 -12.78 -11.09
CA LYS A 49 -9.61 -11.37 -11.23
C LYS A 49 -8.68 -10.58 -12.15
N PHE A 50 -7.37 -10.80 -12.09
CA PHE A 50 -6.41 -10.13 -12.99
C PHE A 50 -6.60 -10.60 -14.42
N SER A 51 -6.78 -11.90 -14.64
CA SER A 51 -6.91 -12.54 -15.97
C SER A 51 -8.12 -12.06 -16.78
N ILE A 52 -9.10 -11.42 -16.14
CA ILE A 52 -10.22 -10.76 -16.85
C ILE A 52 -9.73 -9.56 -17.66
N TYR A 53 -8.66 -8.89 -17.22
CA TYR A 53 -8.21 -7.61 -17.76
C TYR A 53 -6.79 -7.63 -18.32
N GLY A 54 -6.02 -8.71 -18.11
CA GLY A 54 -4.63 -8.83 -18.53
C GLY A 54 -4.22 -10.28 -18.80
N ASP A 55 -3.11 -10.44 -19.49
CA ASP A 55 -2.53 -11.74 -19.77
C ASP A 55 -1.62 -12.20 -18.62
N VAL A 56 -1.53 -13.50 -18.36
CA VAL A 56 -0.66 -14.08 -17.32
C VAL A 56 0.32 -15.05 -17.95
N ILE A 57 1.59 -14.91 -17.60
CA ILE A 57 2.69 -15.80 -18.04
C ILE A 57 3.51 -16.18 -16.81
N PHE A 58 3.93 -17.43 -16.71
CA PHE A 58 4.86 -17.88 -15.67
C PHE A 58 6.29 -17.89 -16.22
N LEU A 59 7.26 -17.56 -15.38
CA LEU A 59 8.67 -17.59 -15.76
C LEU A 59 9.09 -18.97 -16.24
N SER A 60 8.51 -20.05 -15.69
CA SER A 60 8.71 -21.44 -16.15
C SER A 60 8.44 -21.63 -17.64
N ASP A 61 7.48 -20.90 -18.22
CA ASP A 61 7.12 -21.02 -19.63
C ASP A 61 8.19 -20.43 -20.55
N LEU A 62 8.99 -19.51 -20.04
CA LEU A 62 10.06 -18.83 -20.77
C LEU A 62 11.42 -19.48 -20.61
N LEU A 63 11.58 -20.47 -19.75
CA LEU A 63 12.87 -21.13 -19.52
C LEU A 63 13.18 -22.17 -20.61
N LEU A 64 14.45 -22.42 -20.87
CA LEU A 64 14.89 -23.53 -21.74
C LEU A 64 14.61 -24.89 -21.11
N PHE A 65 14.74 -24.98 -19.78
CA PHE A 65 14.43 -26.17 -19.00
C PHE A 65 13.86 -25.76 -17.64
N ASN A 66 12.89 -26.49 -17.16
CA ASN A 66 12.28 -26.20 -15.86
C ASN A 66 13.16 -26.78 -14.75
N ALA A 67 13.66 -25.93 -13.87
CA ALA A 67 14.50 -26.33 -12.73
C ALA A 67 14.10 -25.57 -11.47
N GLY A 68 13.40 -26.26 -10.60
CA GLY A 68 13.17 -25.85 -9.22
C GLY A 68 11.98 -24.93 -8.98
N LYS A 69 11.59 -24.85 -7.69
CA LYS A 69 10.44 -24.08 -7.21
C LYS A 69 10.78 -22.62 -6.85
N TYR A 70 12.05 -22.27 -6.71
CA TYR A 70 12.46 -20.96 -6.17
C TYR A 70 12.63 -19.90 -7.27
N ALA A 71 11.90 -18.79 -7.14
CA ALA A 71 11.93 -17.65 -8.05
C ALA A 71 13.37 -17.14 -8.32
N ILE A 72 14.20 -17.04 -7.29
CA ILE A 72 15.58 -16.55 -7.40
C ILE A 72 16.43 -17.45 -8.31
N LEU A 73 16.33 -18.77 -8.17
CA LEU A 73 17.08 -19.71 -9.01
C LEU A 73 16.57 -19.65 -10.46
N LYS A 74 15.25 -19.55 -10.66
CA LYS A 74 14.65 -19.43 -12.00
C LYS A 74 15.17 -18.18 -12.74
N THR A 75 15.42 -17.06 -12.06
CA THR A 75 15.95 -15.84 -12.71
C THR A 75 17.38 -15.99 -13.24
N LEU A 76 18.17 -16.90 -12.68
CA LEU A 76 19.54 -17.15 -13.12
C LEU A 76 19.60 -18.10 -14.32
N LEU A 77 18.55 -18.89 -14.57
CA LEU A 77 18.51 -19.86 -15.66
C LEU A 77 18.43 -19.20 -17.05
N PRO A 78 18.88 -19.89 -18.10
CA PRO A 78 18.79 -19.39 -19.46
C PRO A 78 17.33 -19.37 -19.95
N LEU A 79 16.97 -18.26 -20.60
CA LEU A 79 15.67 -18.07 -21.24
C LEU A 79 15.66 -18.64 -22.65
N ASN A 80 14.54 -19.22 -23.05
CA ASN A 80 14.28 -19.61 -24.44
C ASN A 80 14.00 -18.34 -25.27
N ARG A 81 14.97 -17.91 -26.03
CA ARG A 81 14.89 -16.66 -26.81
C ARG A 81 13.72 -16.66 -27.79
N GLN A 82 13.42 -17.82 -28.41
CA GLN A 82 12.31 -17.93 -29.35
C GLN A 82 10.96 -17.77 -28.62
N LYS A 83 10.74 -18.47 -27.52
CA LYS A 83 9.52 -18.31 -26.72
C LYS A 83 9.35 -16.87 -26.21
N VAL A 84 10.42 -16.26 -25.70
CA VAL A 84 10.39 -14.85 -25.26
C VAL A 84 9.95 -13.95 -26.40
N ARG A 85 10.52 -14.07 -27.58
CA ARG A 85 10.14 -13.25 -28.75
C ARG A 85 8.72 -13.52 -29.21
N THR A 86 8.27 -14.77 -29.21
CA THR A 86 6.90 -15.14 -29.61
C THR A 86 5.86 -14.57 -28.64
N LEU A 87 6.08 -14.70 -27.33
CA LEU A 87 5.10 -14.33 -26.32
C LEU A 87 5.15 -12.83 -25.95
N LEU A 88 6.32 -12.17 -26.04
CA LEU A 88 6.54 -10.82 -25.52
C LEU A 88 6.94 -9.81 -26.60
N SER A 89 6.85 -10.14 -27.90
CA SER A 89 7.24 -9.22 -28.98
C SER A 89 6.38 -7.95 -29.07
N HIS A 90 5.21 -7.97 -28.51
CA HIS A 90 4.26 -6.85 -28.50
C HIS A 90 4.48 -5.88 -27.31
N ILE A 91 5.34 -6.22 -26.36
CA ILE A 91 5.58 -5.41 -25.15
C ILE A 91 6.34 -4.13 -25.51
N ASP A 92 5.89 -3.01 -24.95
CA ASP A 92 6.50 -1.68 -25.09
C ASP A 92 7.31 -1.30 -23.85
N ILE A 93 6.78 -1.65 -22.66
CA ILE A 93 7.35 -1.31 -21.36
C ILE A 93 7.52 -2.57 -20.52
N ILE A 94 8.67 -2.75 -19.88
CA ILE A 94 8.87 -3.77 -18.84
C ILE A 94 9.00 -3.07 -17.49
N HIS A 95 8.08 -3.37 -16.59
CA HIS A 95 8.03 -2.83 -15.23
C HIS A 95 8.45 -3.89 -14.20
N ALA A 96 9.56 -3.67 -13.53
CA ALA A 96 10.06 -4.53 -12.46
C ALA A 96 9.51 -4.08 -11.10
N SER A 97 8.82 -4.96 -10.36
CA SER A 97 8.19 -4.63 -9.07
C SER A 97 9.10 -4.80 -7.85
N CYS A 98 10.27 -5.40 -8.03
CA CYS A 98 11.18 -5.70 -6.92
C CYS A 98 12.62 -5.88 -7.41
N SER A 99 13.54 -5.98 -6.46
CA SER A 99 14.97 -6.14 -6.77
C SER A 99 15.31 -7.43 -7.55
N PHE A 100 14.53 -8.50 -7.39
CA PHE A 100 14.73 -9.75 -8.14
C PHE A 100 14.20 -9.65 -9.58
N SER A 101 13.07 -8.98 -9.79
CA SER A 101 12.49 -8.78 -11.11
C SER A 101 13.35 -7.89 -12.00
N LEU A 102 14.19 -7.02 -11.40
CA LEU A 102 15.14 -6.17 -12.12
C LEU A 102 16.15 -6.96 -12.97
N ILE A 103 16.64 -8.10 -12.45
CA ILE A 103 17.57 -8.97 -13.19
C ILE A 103 16.85 -9.57 -14.40
N LEU A 104 15.62 -10.03 -14.21
CA LEU A 104 14.82 -10.62 -15.28
C LEU A 104 14.45 -9.58 -16.34
N MET A 105 14.07 -8.37 -15.93
CA MET A 105 13.81 -7.24 -16.82
C MET A 105 14.98 -7.03 -17.79
N ARG A 106 16.23 -6.92 -17.30
CA ARG A 106 17.42 -6.74 -18.12
C ARG A 106 17.65 -7.88 -19.11
N LYS A 107 17.41 -9.14 -18.68
CA LYS A 107 17.53 -10.30 -19.58
C LYS A 107 16.50 -10.25 -20.71
N LEU A 108 15.27 -9.91 -20.39
CA LEU A 108 14.17 -9.83 -21.36
C LEU A 108 14.41 -8.69 -22.36
N SER A 109 14.79 -7.50 -21.88
CA SER A 109 15.13 -6.36 -22.74
C SER A 109 16.25 -6.70 -23.74
N CYS A 110 17.31 -7.38 -23.30
CA CYS A 110 18.40 -7.84 -24.17
C CYS A 110 17.92 -8.85 -25.24
N ILE A 111 16.94 -9.70 -24.95
CA ILE A 111 16.44 -10.70 -25.90
C ILE A 111 15.49 -10.07 -26.92
N LEU A 112 14.63 -9.15 -26.46
CA LEU A 112 13.63 -8.49 -27.29
C LEU A 112 14.27 -7.49 -28.25
N ASN A 113 15.42 -6.89 -27.86
CA ASN A 113 16.26 -6.01 -28.69
C ASN A 113 15.48 -4.95 -29.49
N LYS A 114 14.38 -4.44 -28.92
CA LYS A 114 13.57 -3.33 -29.40
C LYS A 114 13.81 -2.16 -28.44
N GLY A 115 13.44 -0.96 -28.79
CA GLY A 115 13.45 0.19 -27.89
C GLY A 115 12.52 0.01 -26.68
N ILE A 116 12.69 -1.11 -25.95
CA ILE A 116 11.91 -1.45 -24.76
C ILE A 116 12.21 -0.44 -23.67
N LEU A 117 11.19 0.19 -23.15
CA LEU A 117 11.29 1.07 -21.99
C LEU A 117 11.33 0.23 -20.71
N GLU A 118 12.30 0.52 -19.87
CA GLU A 118 12.48 -0.17 -18.58
C GLU A 118 12.03 0.75 -17.45
N SER A 119 11.17 0.23 -16.59
CA SER A 119 10.62 0.93 -15.43
C SER A 119 10.77 0.08 -14.17
N VAL A 120 10.95 0.73 -13.03
CA VAL A 120 11.12 0.06 -11.74
C VAL A 120 10.17 0.66 -10.71
N GLY A 121 9.37 -0.17 -10.07
CA GLY A 121 8.54 0.20 -8.92
C GLY A 121 9.26 -0.04 -7.60
N VAL A 122 9.25 0.95 -6.72
CA VAL A 122 9.71 0.85 -5.33
C VAL A 122 8.47 0.83 -4.45
N TYR A 123 7.91 -0.36 -4.25
CA TYR A 123 6.66 -0.58 -3.52
C TYR A 123 6.85 -0.73 -2.00
N HIS A 124 8.08 -0.78 -1.54
CA HIS A 124 8.44 -0.80 -0.13
C HIS A 124 9.68 0.05 0.10
N SER A 125 9.68 0.88 1.15
CA SER A 125 10.76 1.84 1.43
C SER A 125 12.15 1.20 1.53
N ARG A 126 12.23 -0.07 1.93
CA ARG A 126 13.50 -0.82 2.05
C ARG A 126 13.84 -1.67 0.83
N GLU A 127 13.11 -1.65 -0.29
CA GLU A 127 13.28 -2.60 -1.40
C GLU A 127 14.73 -2.71 -1.91
N PHE A 128 15.43 -1.59 -2.04
CA PHE A 128 16.84 -1.54 -2.41
C PHE A 128 17.77 -1.13 -1.25
N LEU A 129 17.21 -0.89 -0.05
CA LEU A 129 17.92 -0.43 1.15
C LEU A 129 18.09 -1.54 2.20
N TRP A 130 18.10 -2.78 1.77
CA TRP A 130 18.33 -3.94 2.66
C TRP A 130 19.64 -3.78 3.41
N GLY A 131 19.59 -3.69 4.73
CA GLY A 131 20.68 -3.43 5.65
C GLY A 131 22.02 -4.14 5.36
N GLU A 132 22.99 -3.98 6.22
CA GLU A 132 24.44 -4.20 6.10
C GLU A 132 24.94 -5.55 5.55
N LYS A 133 24.12 -6.59 5.45
CA LYS A 133 24.54 -7.89 4.89
C LYS A 133 24.76 -7.78 3.38
N LYS A 134 25.94 -7.34 3.00
CA LYS A 134 26.42 -7.14 1.61
C LYS A 134 26.62 -8.48 0.88
N ARG A 135 25.56 -9.18 0.52
CA ARG A 135 25.64 -10.33 -0.38
C ARG A 135 25.92 -9.85 -1.81
N LEU A 136 26.74 -10.59 -2.58
CA LEU A 136 27.12 -10.26 -3.95
C LEU A 136 25.91 -9.92 -4.83
N MET A 137 24.85 -10.71 -4.74
CA MET A 137 23.61 -10.50 -5.50
C MET A 137 22.97 -9.13 -5.22
N ARG A 138 22.96 -8.67 -3.96
CA ARG A 138 22.43 -7.35 -3.59
C ARG A 138 23.25 -6.20 -4.17
N LYS A 139 24.58 -6.34 -4.20
CA LYS A 139 25.46 -5.36 -4.86
C LYS A 139 25.15 -5.25 -6.35
N THR A 140 24.91 -6.39 -7.01
CA THR A 140 24.53 -6.42 -8.42
C THR A 140 23.18 -5.75 -8.65
N GLN A 141 22.15 -6.09 -7.86
CA GLN A 141 20.81 -5.48 -7.93
C GLN A 141 20.89 -3.97 -7.72
N LEU A 142 21.63 -3.52 -6.71
CA LEU A 142 21.83 -2.10 -6.42
C LEU A 142 22.57 -1.38 -7.55
N SER A 143 23.61 -2.02 -8.12
CA SER A 143 24.32 -1.48 -9.28
C SER A 143 23.42 -1.37 -10.51
N MET A 144 22.52 -2.32 -10.73
CA MET A 144 21.53 -2.26 -11.81
C MET A 144 20.50 -1.16 -11.55
N PHE A 145 19.98 -1.03 -10.33
CA PHE A 145 19.03 0.01 -9.96
C PHE A 145 19.60 1.41 -10.20
N LYS A 146 20.85 1.66 -9.80
CA LYS A 146 21.52 2.95 -10.00
C LYS A 146 21.68 3.36 -11.49
N LYS A 147 21.51 2.42 -12.42
CA LYS A 147 21.57 2.69 -13.87
C LYS A 147 20.20 2.97 -14.48
N ILE A 148 19.13 2.87 -13.71
CA ILE A 148 17.78 3.23 -14.16
C ILE A 148 17.66 4.75 -14.12
N PRO A 149 17.22 5.41 -15.20
CA PRO A 149 16.95 6.84 -15.19
C PRO A 149 15.95 7.23 -14.11
N ALA A 150 16.09 8.42 -13.53
CA ALA A 150 15.20 8.85 -12.42
C ALA A 150 13.72 8.90 -12.81
N ASN A 151 13.43 9.28 -14.04
CA ASN A 151 12.08 9.31 -14.60
C ASN A 151 11.46 7.91 -14.79
N ASN A 152 12.28 6.86 -14.80
CA ASN A 152 11.83 5.47 -14.97
C ASN A 152 11.65 4.74 -13.63
N VAL A 153 11.76 5.45 -12.50
CA VAL A 153 11.52 4.89 -11.17
C VAL A 153 10.23 5.45 -10.59
N LEU A 154 9.34 4.55 -10.15
CA LEU A 154 8.03 4.87 -9.59
C LEU A 154 8.00 4.47 -8.12
N PHE A 155 7.60 5.39 -7.26
CA PHE A 155 7.49 5.19 -5.82
C PHE A 155 6.04 5.24 -5.36
N MET A 156 5.75 4.70 -4.17
CA MET A 156 4.38 4.69 -3.64
C MET A 156 4.01 5.97 -2.88
N ASN A 157 4.99 6.80 -2.52
CA ASN A 157 4.76 8.07 -1.82
C ASN A 157 6.00 8.97 -1.88
N GLU A 158 5.82 10.24 -1.52
CA GLU A 158 6.89 11.26 -1.55
C GLU A 158 7.94 11.04 -0.46
N TYR A 159 7.60 10.39 0.66
CA TYR A 159 8.59 10.03 1.68
C TYR A 159 9.64 9.11 1.10
N THR A 160 9.21 8.08 0.38
CA THR A 160 10.13 7.13 -0.27
C THR A 160 10.92 7.80 -1.39
N VAL A 161 10.31 8.70 -2.17
CA VAL A 161 11.00 9.54 -3.14
C VAL A 161 12.14 10.30 -2.47
N ARG A 162 11.88 11.04 -1.39
CA ARG A 162 12.90 11.82 -0.66
C ARG A 162 13.98 10.93 -0.07
N LEU A 163 13.60 9.84 0.59
CA LEU A 163 14.54 8.88 1.18
C LEU A 163 15.54 8.34 0.15
N TYR A 164 15.06 7.95 -1.02
CA TYR A 164 15.90 7.45 -2.10
C TYR A 164 16.72 8.55 -2.75
N SER A 165 16.16 9.73 -2.95
CA SER A 165 16.88 10.89 -3.48
C SER A 165 18.06 11.26 -2.59
N ASP A 166 17.86 11.26 -1.28
CA ASP A 166 18.91 11.57 -0.30
C ASP A 166 20.01 10.52 -0.26
N ILE A 167 19.66 9.23 -0.33
CA ILE A 167 20.63 8.13 -0.26
C ILE A 167 21.43 7.99 -1.56
N PHE A 168 20.75 8.08 -2.71
CA PHE A 168 21.37 7.87 -4.00
C PHE A 168 21.91 9.14 -4.65
N LYS A 169 21.60 10.32 -4.09
CA LYS A 169 21.94 11.65 -4.65
C LYS A 169 21.46 11.82 -6.09
N VAL A 170 20.22 11.36 -6.32
CA VAL A 170 19.50 11.43 -7.59
C VAL A 170 18.15 12.10 -7.32
N ASN A 171 17.75 13.03 -8.17
CA ASN A 171 16.46 13.70 -8.03
C ASN A 171 15.33 12.80 -8.59
N TYR A 172 14.75 11.95 -7.75
CA TYR A 172 13.53 11.20 -8.07
C TYR A 172 12.30 12.07 -7.82
N TYR A 173 11.20 11.82 -8.53
CA TYR A 173 9.98 12.65 -8.41
C TYR A 173 8.66 11.91 -8.66
N ASN A 174 8.68 10.71 -9.24
CA ASN A 174 7.43 9.99 -9.53
C ASN A 174 6.90 9.29 -8.28
N ALA A 175 5.76 9.72 -7.81
CA ALA A 175 5.01 9.07 -6.74
C ALA A 175 3.61 8.66 -7.22
N LEU A 176 3.16 7.48 -6.84
CA LEU A 176 1.88 6.90 -7.25
C LEU A 176 1.08 6.45 -6.03
N PRO A 177 -0.16 6.93 -5.84
CA PRO A 177 -1.01 6.41 -4.78
C PRO A 177 -1.45 4.96 -5.05
N ILE A 178 -1.65 4.19 -3.98
CA ILE A 178 -2.41 2.95 -4.08
C ILE A 178 -3.87 3.35 -4.28
N GLY A 179 -4.41 3.13 -5.48
CA GLY A 179 -5.77 3.51 -5.82
C GLY A 179 -6.81 2.77 -4.99
N ILE A 180 -7.75 3.52 -4.40
CA ILE A 180 -8.91 2.97 -3.72
C ILE A 180 -10.20 3.30 -4.48
N ASP A 181 -11.16 2.39 -4.41
CA ASP A 181 -12.51 2.63 -4.94
C ASP A 181 -13.32 3.43 -3.93
N ILE A 182 -13.28 4.76 -4.07
CA ILE A 182 -14.00 5.67 -3.17
C ILE A 182 -15.53 5.56 -3.32
N GLY A 183 -16.02 5.07 -4.46
CA GLY A 183 -17.44 4.99 -4.75
C GLY A 183 -18.18 4.01 -3.85
N ILE A 184 -17.55 2.93 -3.41
CA ILE A 184 -18.19 1.95 -2.53
C ILE A 184 -18.51 2.49 -1.13
N TYR A 185 -17.94 3.65 -0.76
CA TYR A 185 -18.15 4.31 0.54
C TYR A 185 -19.15 5.47 0.48
N SER A 186 -19.76 5.75 -0.68
CA SER A 186 -20.63 6.92 -0.89
C SER A 186 -21.84 6.95 0.03
N GLU A 187 -22.39 5.78 0.37
CA GLU A 187 -23.57 5.62 1.22
C GLU A 187 -23.26 5.59 2.73
N CYS A 188 -21.98 5.55 3.12
CA CYS A 188 -21.61 5.54 4.53
C CYS A 188 -21.95 6.89 5.19
N ILE A 189 -22.52 6.84 6.39
CA ILE A 189 -22.88 8.02 7.18
C ILE A 189 -22.17 7.92 8.54
N PRO A 190 -21.08 8.69 8.76
CA PRO A 190 -20.39 8.68 10.05
C PRO A 190 -21.28 9.31 11.12
N ASN A 191 -21.15 8.84 12.36
CA ASN A 191 -21.98 9.31 13.49
C ASN A 191 -21.10 9.70 14.68
N LYS A 192 -20.94 11.00 14.92
CA LYS A 192 -20.16 11.57 16.02
C LYS A 192 -20.48 10.94 17.37
N ASN A 193 -21.76 10.72 17.63
CA ASN A 193 -22.28 10.31 18.95
C ASN A 193 -22.35 8.79 19.14
N SER A 194 -21.92 8.00 18.17
CA SER A 194 -21.93 6.53 18.30
C SER A 194 -20.93 5.98 19.32
N GLY A 195 -19.89 6.76 19.63
CA GLY A 195 -18.78 6.33 20.49
C GLY A 195 -17.94 5.20 19.87
N ARG A 196 -18.14 4.87 18.58
CA ARG A 196 -17.41 3.81 17.89
C ARG A 196 -16.10 4.36 17.31
N ILE A 197 -14.98 3.91 17.88
CA ILE A 197 -13.64 4.18 17.34
C ILE A 197 -13.19 2.91 16.63
N VAL A 198 -12.85 3.02 15.35
CA VAL A 198 -12.54 1.87 14.49
C VAL A 198 -11.07 1.87 14.08
N SER A 199 -10.46 0.71 14.08
CA SER A 199 -9.13 0.47 13.50
C SER A 199 -9.17 -0.79 12.64
N ILE A 200 -8.62 -0.73 11.41
CA ILE A 200 -8.60 -1.84 10.46
C ILE A 200 -7.18 -2.02 9.93
N GLY A 201 -6.65 -3.25 9.97
CA GLY A 201 -5.36 -3.57 9.39
C GLY A 201 -4.71 -4.81 9.97
N ARG A 202 -3.58 -5.23 9.41
CA ARG A 202 -2.79 -6.35 9.97
C ARG A 202 -2.28 -5.97 11.36
N LEU A 203 -2.40 -6.89 12.31
CA LEU A 203 -1.95 -6.69 13.70
C LEU A 203 -0.49 -7.15 13.81
N VAL A 204 0.42 -6.22 13.53
CA VAL A 204 1.88 -6.43 13.48
C VAL A 204 2.60 -5.43 14.40
N ASP A 205 3.81 -5.75 14.80
CA ASP A 205 4.61 -5.03 15.79
C ASP A 205 4.85 -3.54 15.48
N PHE A 206 5.06 -3.21 14.21
CA PHE A 206 5.28 -1.83 13.80
C PHE A 206 4.00 -0.97 13.78
N LYS A 207 2.80 -1.54 13.91
CA LYS A 207 1.52 -0.80 14.01
C LYS A 207 1.15 -0.53 15.46
N THR A 208 1.96 0.28 16.13
CA THR A 208 1.90 0.56 17.57
C THR A 208 0.68 1.38 18.00
N TYR A 209 0.03 2.08 17.09
CA TYR A 209 -1.09 2.97 17.38
C TYR A 209 -2.30 2.28 18.06
N ASN A 210 -2.50 0.97 17.85
CA ASN A 210 -3.55 0.23 18.55
C ASN A 210 -3.24 0.10 20.05
N TYR A 211 -1.98 -0.08 20.42
CA TYR A 211 -1.52 -0.09 21.81
C TYR A 211 -1.69 1.29 22.44
N HIS A 212 -1.23 2.34 21.74
CA HIS A 212 -1.35 3.71 22.19
C HIS A 212 -2.81 4.11 22.45
N MET A 213 -3.73 3.66 21.59
CA MET A 213 -5.16 3.94 21.76
C MET A 213 -5.74 3.21 22.96
N ILE A 214 -5.39 1.94 23.21
CA ILE A 214 -5.82 1.21 24.39
C ILE A 214 -5.30 1.88 25.67
N ASP A 215 -4.03 2.27 25.69
CA ASP A 215 -3.43 2.99 26.82
C ASP A 215 -4.13 4.33 27.06
N TYR A 216 -4.36 5.12 26.01
CA TYR A 216 -5.10 6.38 26.13
C TYR A 216 -6.51 6.16 26.70
N LEU A 217 -7.29 5.21 26.17
CA LEU A 217 -8.63 4.93 26.67
C LEU A 217 -8.63 4.51 28.16
N SER A 218 -7.57 3.89 28.64
CA SER A 218 -7.44 3.50 30.04
C SER A 218 -7.28 4.70 31.00
N THR A 219 -6.82 5.85 30.49
CA THR A 219 -6.65 7.08 31.30
C THR A 219 -7.96 7.84 31.50
N LEU A 220 -8.99 7.54 30.70
CA LEU A 220 -10.28 8.20 30.80
C LEU A 220 -11.06 7.78 32.06
N SER A 221 -11.93 8.67 32.57
CA SER A 221 -12.88 8.32 33.62
C SER A 221 -13.74 7.11 33.20
N SER A 222 -14.19 6.33 34.16
CA SER A 222 -15.05 5.15 33.90
C SER A 222 -16.31 5.53 33.13
N GLU A 223 -16.88 6.68 33.43
CA GLU A 223 -18.08 7.21 32.81
C GLU A 223 -17.83 7.45 31.30
N ARG A 224 -16.77 8.19 30.95
CA ARG A 224 -16.38 8.47 29.57
C ARG A 224 -16.00 7.20 28.81
N ARG A 225 -15.23 6.32 29.42
CA ARG A 225 -14.79 5.05 28.84
C ARG A 225 -15.95 4.12 28.49
N ASN A 226 -17.01 4.10 29.32
CA ASN A 226 -18.20 3.27 29.09
C ASN A 226 -19.03 3.74 27.88
N MET A 227 -18.90 4.99 27.46
CA MET A 227 -19.54 5.54 26.27
C MET A 227 -18.81 5.21 24.98
N LEU A 228 -17.60 4.65 25.05
CA LEU A 228 -16.74 4.39 23.92
C LEU A 228 -16.59 2.88 23.68
N CYS A 229 -16.49 2.51 22.41
CA CYS A 229 -16.15 1.17 21.98
C CYS A 229 -15.01 1.23 20.97
N PHE A 230 -13.85 0.70 21.32
CA PHE A 230 -12.77 0.55 20.38
C PHE A 230 -12.90 -0.77 19.62
N GLU A 231 -13.08 -0.71 18.32
CA GLU A 231 -13.25 -1.88 17.44
C GLU A 231 -12.00 -2.08 16.61
N ILE A 232 -11.33 -3.22 16.76
CA ILE A 232 -10.13 -3.59 16.02
C ILE A 232 -10.46 -4.73 15.07
N TYR A 233 -10.31 -4.50 13.76
CA TYR A 233 -10.49 -5.49 12.71
C TYR A 233 -9.15 -5.81 12.06
N GLY A 234 -8.91 -7.07 11.88
CA GLY A 234 -7.69 -7.62 11.28
C GLY A 234 -7.16 -8.81 12.04
N ASP A 235 -6.09 -9.37 11.52
CA ASP A 235 -5.39 -10.53 12.11
C ASP A 235 -3.88 -10.29 12.07
N GLY A 236 -3.15 -11.03 12.91
CA GLY A 236 -1.71 -10.97 12.98
C GLY A 236 -1.13 -11.37 14.32
N PRO A 237 0.22 -11.46 14.41
CA PRO A 237 0.92 -11.94 15.60
C PRO A 237 0.61 -11.11 16.87
N GLU A 238 0.31 -9.81 16.72
CA GLU A 238 0.04 -8.92 17.85
C GLU A 238 -1.39 -9.07 18.43
N SER A 239 -2.25 -9.88 17.82
CA SER A 239 -3.64 -10.05 18.28
C SER A 239 -3.75 -10.50 19.74
N VAL A 240 -2.90 -11.43 20.16
CA VAL A 240 -2.89 -11.96 21.55
C VAL A 240 -2.42 -10.89 22.53
N ALA A 241 -1.37 -10.15 22.19
CA ALA A 241 -0.80 -9.08 23.01
C ALA A 241 -1.81 -7.92 23.21
N LEU A 242 -2.48 -7.49 22.15
CA LEU A 242 -3.51 -6.45 22.19
C LEU A 242 -4.71 -6.86 23.08
N LYS A 243 -5.19 -8.11 22.96
CA LYS A 243 -6.26 -8.63 23.83
C LYS A 243 -5.85 -8.65 25.30
N LYS A 244 -4.61 -9.06 25.58
CA LYS A 244 -4.06 -9.06 26.94
C LYS A 244 -3.97 -7.63 27.50
N LEU A 245 -3.46 -6.68 26.71
CA LEU A 245 -3.36 -5.28 27.11
C LEU A 245 -4.75 -4.69 27.42
N ALA A 246 -5.72 -4.87 26.52
CA ALA A 246 -7.10 -4.38 26.73
C ALA A 246 -7.70 -4.88 28.05
N LYS A 247 -7.51 -6.18 28.37
CA LYS A 247 -7.94 -6.76 29.63
C LYS A 247 -7.20 -6.15 30.83
N GLN A 248 -5.87 -6.01 30.76
CA GLN A 248 -5.08 -5.41 31.84
C GLN A 248 -5.44 -3.95 32.11
N ARG A 249 -5.76 -3.20 31.08
CA ARG A 249 -6.16 -1.78 31.16
C ARG A 249 -7.66 -1.58 31.48
N ASN A 250 -8.42 -2.66 31.55
CA ASN A 250 -9.88 -2.62 31.72
C ASN A 250 -10.56 -1.74 30.67
N VAL A 251 -10.14 -1.86 29.39
CA VAL A 251 -10.70 -1.15 28.25
C VAL A 251 -11.58 -2.09 27.43
N LYS A 252 -12.80 -1.64 27.09
CA LYS A 252 -13.71 -2.39 26.22
C LYS A 252 -13.22 -2.30 24.77
N VAL A 253 -12.66 -3.41 24.25
CA VAL A 253 -12.21 -3.54 22.87
C VAL A 253 -12.97 -4.69 22.21
N LYS A 254 -13.58 -4.42 21.06
CA LYS A 254 -14.17 -5.44 20.20
C LYS A 254 -13.12 -5.88 19.16
N PHE A 255 -12.76 -7.14 19.16
CA PHE A 255 -11.89 -7.74 18.17
C PHE A 255 -12.71 -8.45 17.11
N GLY A 256 -12.85 -7.84 15.93
CA GLY A 256 -13.68 -8.34 14.82
C GLY A 256 -13.00 -9.41 13.97
N GLY A 257 -11.68 -9.66 14.17
CA GLY A 257 -10.93 -10.60 13.37
C GLY A 257 -10.70 -10.14 11.92
N ARG A 258 -10.40 -11.08 11.04
CA ARG A 258 -10.13 -10.79 9.62
C ARG A 258 -11.37 -10.23 8.94
N LEU A 259 -11.19 -9.14 8.20
CA LEU A 259 -12.24 -8.45 7.46
C LEU A 259 -12.05 -8.66 5.94
N GLU A 260 -13.11 -8.97 5.24
CA GLU A 260 -13.14 -8.96 3.78
C GLU A 260 -13.28 -7.51 3.28
N TYR A 261 -12.63 -7.19 2.15
CA TYR A 261 -12.65 -5.81 1.61
C TYR A 261 -14.08 -5.29 1.33
N LYS A 262 -14.96 -6.18 0.86
CA LYS A 262 -16.36 -5.84 0.57
C LYS A 262 -17.19 -5.44 1.81
N ASP A 263 -16.75 -5.86 3.01
CA ASP A 263 -17.46 -5.60 4.27
C ASP A 263 -16.99 -4.30 4.94
N MET A 264 -15.93 -3.67 4.44
CA MET A 264 -15.39 -2.43 5.01
C MET A 264 -16.42 -1.29 5.07
N PRO A 265 -17.25 -1.03 4.04
CA PRO A 265 -18.27 0.02 4.14
C PRO A 265 -19.22 -0.19 5.32
N SER A 266 -19.69 -1.42 5.56
CA SER A 266 -20.62 -1.72 6.66
C SER A 266 -20.00 -1.55 8.05
N ILE A 267 -18.68 -1.73 8.17
CA ILE A 267 -17.96 -1.52 9.44
C ILE A 267 -17.73 -0.02 9.68
N LEU A 268 -17.45 0.74 8.62
CA LEU A 268 -17.18 2.17 8.72
C LEU A 268 -18.46 3.00 8.85
N ASP A 269 -19.60 2.48 8.38
CA ASP A 269 -20.89 3.12 8.54
C ASP A 269 -21.24 3.29 10.03
N GLY A 270 -21.65 4.48 10.41
CA GLY A 270 -21.94 4.85 11.81
C GLY A 270 -20.72 4.95 12.72
N ALA A 271 -19.48 4.80 12.24
CA ALA A 271 -18.29 5.04 13.05
C ALA A 271 -18.14 6.54 13.39
N SER A 272 -17.68 6.84 14.60
CA SER A 272 -17.41 8.23 15.00
C SER A 272 -16.00 8.69 14.66
N LEU A 273 -15.04 7.78 14.74
CA LEU A 273 -13.62 8.07 14.56
C LEU A 273 -12.91 6.82 14.00
N PHE A 274 -11.91 7.03 13.19
CA PHE A 274 -10.99 5.99 12.74
C PHE A 274 -9.56 6.29 13.21
N ILE A 275 -8.81 5.25 13.57
CA ILE A 275 -7.38 5.35 13.86
C ILE A 275 -6.64 4.29 13.08
N GLY A 276 -5.63 4.69 12.32
CA GLY A 276 -4.87 3.72 11.55
C GLY A 276 -3.88 4.29 10.57
N SER A 277 -3.36 3.42 9.74
CA SER A 277 -2.36 3.71 8.70
C SER A 277 -2.68 2.95 7.40
N GLY A 278 -1.87 3.16 6.38
CA GLY A 278 -1.99 2.48 5.09
C GLY A 278 -3.25 2.86 4.32
N THR A 279 -3.77 1.92 3.52
CA THR A 279 -4.99 2.17 2.72
C THR A 279 -6.25 2.28 3.58
N ALA A 280 -6.30 1.59 4.71
CA ALA A 280 -7.49 1.55 5.56
C ALA A 280 -7.90 2.94 6.11
N ILE A 281 -6.93 3.80 6.44
CA ILE A 281 -7.25 5.17 6.89
C ILE A 281 -7.83 6.01 5.75
N VAL A 282 -7.35 5.80 4.52
CA VAL A 282 -7.86 6.50 3.34
C VAL A 282 -9.27 6.00 2.98
N GLU A 283 -9.51 4.71 3.14
CA GLU A 283 -10.83 4.09 2.95
C GLU A 283 -11.83 4.58 3.98
N ALA A 284 -11.41 4.75 5.25
CA ALA A 284 -12.23 5.37 6.29
C ALA A 284 -12.51 6.86 6.00
N ALA A 285 -11.53 7.58 5.49
CA ALA A 285 -11.72 8.95 5.04
C ALA A 285 -12.72 9.04 3.86
N ALA A 286 -12.68 8.08 2.92
CA ALA A 286 -13.68 7.99 1.83
C ALA A 286 -15.10 7.76 2.35
N ALA A 287 -15.25 7.01 3.44
CA ALA A 287 -16.52 6.84 4.16
C ALA A 287 -16.95 8.12 4.91
N GLY A 288 -16.11 9.14 4.97
CA GLY A 288 -16.34 10.39 5.69
C GLY A 288 -16.08 10.30 7.19
N VAL A 289 -15.53 9.19 7.67
CA VAL A 289 -15.15 9.05 9.06
C VAL A 289 -13.91 9.93 9.34
N PRO A 290 -13.93 10.84 10.33
CA PRO A 290 -12.72 11.52 10.76
C PRO A 290 -11.64 10.53 11.16
N CYS A 291 -10.40 10.77 10.71
CA CYS A 291 -9.32 9.80 10.81
C CYS A 291 -8.11 10.42 11.51
N ILE A 292 -7.68 9.85 12.63
CA ILE A 292 -6.40 10.16 13.29
C ILE A 292 -5.32 9.25 12.70
N ILE A 293 -4.20 9.85 12.32
CA ILE A 293 -3.07 9.12 11.71
C ILE A 293 -2.37 8.27 12.77
N GLY A 294 -2.28 6.98 12.49
CA GLY A 294 -1.40 6.06 13.19
C GLY A 294 -0.01 6.08 12.57
N ILE A 295 0.95 6.75 13.23
CA ILE A 295 2.35 6.70 12.81
C ILE A 295 2.90 5.30 13.10
N GLU A 296 3.58 4.71 12.12
CA GLU A 296 4.14 3.36 12.25
C GLU A 296 5.54 3.37 12.87
N SER A 297 5.91 2.30 13.57
CA SER A 297 7.25 2.07 14.13
C SER A 297 7.71 3.11 15.16
N ILE A 298 6.79 3.64 15.97
CA ILE A 298 7.11 4.55 17.09
C ILE A 298 6.63 3.98 18.42
N ASP A 299 7.42 4.19 19.47
CA ASP A 299 7.08 3.75 20.82
C ASP A 299 6.23 4.77 21.56
N GLU A 300 6.41 6.05 21.25
CA GLU A 300 5.67 7.14 21.87
C GLU A 300 4.26 7.31 21.25
N PRO A 301 3.25 7.66 22.05
CA PRO A 301 1.87 7.86 21.60
C PRO A 301 1.70 9.20 20.85
N LEU A 302 2.35 9.31 19.68
CA LEU A 302 2.35 10.49 18.83
C LEU A 302 1.59 10.27 17.52
N THR A 303 1.02 11.34 17.02
CA THR A 303 0.32 11.42 15.73
C THR A 303 0.60 12.76 15.05
N TYR A 304 0.37 12.85 13.75
CA TYR A 304 0.30 14.14 13.04
C TYR A 304 -1.09 14.79 13.12
N GLY A 305 -2.03 14.21 13.89
CA GLY A 305 -3.41 14.66 13.99
C GLY A 305 -4.32 13.98 12.97
N PHE A 306 -5.28 14.73 12.44
CA PHE A 306 -6.20 14.21 11.44
C PHE A 306 -5.54 14.06 10.07
N LEU A 307 -5.98 13.07 9.27
CA LEU A 307 -5.47 12.87 7.91
C LEU A 307 -5.58 14.14 7.04
N THR A 308 -6.55 14.98 7.32
CA THR A 308 -6.77 16.28 6.65
C THR A 308 -5.76 17.36 7.02
N GLU A 309 -4.92 17.14 8.03
CA GLU A 309 -3.81 18.04 8.41
C GLU A 309 -2.53 17.73 7.60
N THR A 310 -2.55 16.69 6.79
CA THR A 310 -1.44 16.31 5.91
C THR A 310 -1.83 16.44 4.44
N VAL A 311 -0.84 16.61 3.58
CA VAL A 311 -1.00 16.67 2.11
C VAL A 311 -0.11 15.64 1.43
N GLY A 312 -0.38 15.37 0.14
CA GLY A 312 0.39 14.39 -0.63
C GLY A 312 0.06 12.94 -0.24
N LEU A 313 0.93 12.00 -0.59
CA LEU A 313 0.70 10.56 -0.44
C LEU A 313 1.39 9.97 0.80
N SER A 314 2.12 10.79 1.56
CA SER A 314 2.86 10.41 2.77
C SER A 314 2.18 10.98 4.01
N PHE A 315 1.82 10.13 4.96
CA PHE A 315 1.16 10.55 6.20
C PHE A 315 1.49 9.67 7.42
N GLN A 316 1.93 8.45 7.21
CA GLN A 316 2.12 7.46 8.30
C GLN A 316 3.57 7.27 8.71
N GLU A 317 4.52 7.79 7.95
CA GLU A 317 5.95 7.64 8.19
C GLU A 317 6.43 8.65 9.24
N MET A 318 7.31 8.21 10.12
CA MET A 318 7.96 9.12 11.07
C MET A 318 8.95 10.06 10.35
N GLY A 319 9.01 11.32 10.78
CA GLY A 319 9.94 12.32 10.23
C GLY A 319 9.39 13.10 9.03
N LEU A 320 8.08 13.10 8.83
CA LEU A 320 7.42 14.04 7.92
C LEU A 320 7.46 15.45 8.53
N ASN A 321 7.40 16.47 7.68
CA ASN A 321 7.46 17.87 8.11
C ASN A 321 6.07 18.39 8.58
N TYR A 322 5.50 17.69 9.57
CA TYR A 322 4.26 18.08 10.24
C TYR A 322 4.48 18.13 11.76
N PRO A 323 3.75 18.98 12.49
CA PRO A 323 3.79 19.00 13.96
C PRO A 323 3.35 17.63 14.53
N LEU A 324 4.11 17.12 15.48
CA LEU A 324 3.73 15.94 16.25
C LEU A 324 2.82 16.36 17.42
N LYS A 325 1.72 15.64 17.60
CA LYS A 325 0.78 15.80 18.71
C LYS A 325 0.73 14.50 19.52
N LYS A 326 0.49 14.59 20.83
CA LYS A 326 0.10 13.44 21.63
C LYS A 326 -1.32 12.98 21.24
N TYR A 327 -1.60 11.70 21.35
CA TYR A 327 -2.95 11.18 21.11
C TYR A 327 -4.02 11.88 21.94
N GLU A 328 -3.71 12.22 23.21
CA GLU A 328 -4.61 12.98 24.10
C GLU A 328 -5.06 14.31 23.48
N MET A 329 -4.16 15.03 22.82
CA MET A 329 -4.47 16.31 22.19
C MET A 329 -5.39 16.10 20.97
N ALA A 330 -5.07 15.17 20.09
CA ALA A 330 -5.90 14.88 18.93
C ALA A 330 -7.30 14.38 19.32
N MET A 331 -7.38 13.59 20.39
CA MET A 331 -8.66 13.12 20.91
C MET A 331 -9.44 14.26 21.60
N SER A 332 -8.78 15.18 22.29
CA SER A 332 -9.43 16.36 22.85
C SER A 332 -10.03 17.24 21.75
N GLU A 333 -9.23 17.54 20.72
CA GLU A 333 -9.70 18.26 19.53
C GLU A 333 -10.95 17.58 18.91
N PHE A 334 -10.96 16.26 18.81
CA PHE A 334 -12.10 15.51 18.29
C PHE A 334 -13.36 15.65 19.18
N TYR A 335 -13.22 15.55 20.50
CA TYR A 335 -14.36 15.63 21.42
C TYR A 335 -14.94 17.03 21.52
N GLU A 336 -14.13 18.07 21.31
CA GLU A 336 -14.54 19.48 21.36
C GLU A 336 -15.30 19.92 20.09
N LEU A 337 -15.28 19.13 19.01
CA LEU A 337 -16.02 19.46 17.80
C LEU A 337 -17.53 19.62 18.08
N SER A 338 -18.13 20.67 17.53
CA SER A 338 -19.60 20.73 17.41
C SER A 338 -20.08 19.68 16.37
N GLU A 339 -21.39 19.44 16.29
CA GLU A 339 -21.95 18.61 15.23
C GLU A 339 -21.65 19.19 13.85
N GLU A 340 -21.73 20.50 13.70
CA GLU A 340 -21.43 21.19 12.45
C GLU A 340 -19.95 21.04 12.06
N ASP A 341 -19.02 21.27 13.01
CA ASP A 341 -17.59 21.11 12.75
C ASP A 341 -17.23 19.65 12.42
N TYR A 342 -17.91 18.69 13.04
CA TYR A 342 -17.73 17.28 12.73
C TYR A 342 -18.14 16.97 11.28
N LEU A 343 -19.26 17.50 10.81
CA LEU A 343 -19.72 17.32 9.42
C LEU A 343 -18.75 17.99 8.43
N ILE A 344 -18.25 19.16 8.78
CA ILE A 344 -17.22 19.86 7.99
C ILE A 344 -15.93 19.01 7.92
N LEU A 345 -15.50 18.46 9.05
CA LEU A 345 -14.32 17.59 9.11
C LEU A 345 -14.53 16.30 8.31
N SER A 346 -15.72 15.70 8.41
CA SER A 346 -16.12 14.54 7.61
C SER A 346 -16.00 14.81 6.11
N ASP A 347 -16.54 15.92 5.63
CA ASP A 347 -16.46 16.31 4.23
C ASP A 347 -15.00 16.58 3.78
N LYS A 348 -14.19 17.21 4.63
CA LYS A 348 -12.74 17.36 4.36
C LYS A 348 -12.05 16.01 4.19
N HIS A 349 -12.41 14.98 4.98
CA HIS A 349 -11.86 13.64 4.85
C HIS A 349 -12.26 12.99 3.52
N ARG A 350 -13.53 13.10 3.12
CA ARG A 350 -13.98 12.62 1.79
C ARG A 350 -13.22 13.28 0.64
N ARG A 351 -12.98 14.60 0.75
CA ARG A 351 -12.18 15.31 -0.28
C ARG A 351 -10.73 14.82 -0.28
N ARG A 352 -10.13 14.64 0.88
CA ARG A 352 -8.76 14.15 1.03
C ARG A 352 -8.58 12.74 0.45
N ALA A 353 -9.57 11.87 0.60
CA ALA A 353 -9.56 10.52 0.03
C ALA A 353 -9.49 10.52 -1.51
N LYS A 354 -9.94 11.57 -2.20
CA LYS A 354 -9.87 11.68 -3.66
C LYS A 354 -8.45 11.67 -4.19
N ASP A 355 -7.47 12.14 -3.40
CA ASP A 355 -6.05 12.11 -3.78
C ASP A 355 -5.54 10.67 -3.98
N PHE A 356 -6.23 9.70 -3.37
CA PHE A 356 -5.94 8.27 -3.44
C PHE A 356 -6.96 7.49 -4.27
N SER A 357 -7.81 8.16 -5.03
CA SER A 357 -8.83 7.49 -5.85
C SER A 357 -8.23 6.68 -6.99
N LEU A 358 -9.00 5.71 -7.49
CA LEU A 358 -8.66 4.98 -8.71
C LEU A 358 -8.48 5.91 -9.92
N ASP A 359 -9.27 6.98 -10.01
CA ASP A 359 -9.17 7.94 -11.11
C ASP A 359 -7.86 8.74 -11.04
N ASN A 360 -7.47 9.19 -9.84
CA ASN A 360 -6.19 9.88 -9.66
C ASN A 360 -5.01 8.93 -9.92
N MET A 361 -5.06 7.71 -9.42
CA MET A 361 -4.08 6.67 -9.72
C MET A 361 -3.96 6.44 -11.23
N LYS A 362 -5.09 6.33 -11.94
CA LYS A 362 -5.14 6.15 -13.39
C LYS A 362 -4.44 7.30 -14.11
N SER A 363 -4.79 8.55 -13.77
CA SER A 363 -4.19 9.74 -14.38
C SER A 363 -2.67 9.73 -14.24
N ILE A 364 -2.17 9.48 -13.02
CA ILE A 364 -0.72 9.47 -12.75
C ILE A 364 0.00 8.32 -13.48
N ILE A 365 -0.59 7.12 -13.55
CA ILE A 365 0.01 6.00 -14.28
C ILE A 365 0.10 6.29 -15.79
N LEU A 366 -0.94 6.87 -16.38
CA LEU A 366 -0.94 7.21 -17.80
C LEU A 366 0.10 8.26 -18.11
N ASP A 367 0.14 9.35 -17.34
CA ASP A 367 1.18 10.38 -17.46
C ASP A 367 2.59 9.80 -17.31
N TYR A 368 2.79 8.94 -16.30
CA TYR A 368 4.07 8.26 -16.10
C TYR A 368 4.49 7.41 -17.31
N TYR A 369 3.58 6.61 -17.87
CA TYR A 369 3.90 5.79 -19.03
C TYR A 369 4.07 6.59 -20.33
N GLU A 370 3.49 7.77 -20.43
CA GLU A 370 3.69 8.68 -21.57
C GLU A 370 5.06 9.35 -21.52
N ASN A 371 5.60 9.60 -20.35
CA ASN A 371 6.86 10.30 -20.11
C ASN A 371 8.07 9.37 -19.93
N LEU A 372 7.90 8.05 -20.07
CA LEU A 372 9.00 7.10 -20.17
C LEU A 372 9.66 7.21 -21.56
#